data_583d54afd63419d5445c72e8c568e093
#
_entry.id   583d54afd63419d5445c72e8c568e093
#
_cell.length_a   1.000
_cell.length_b   1.000
_cell.length_c   1.000
_cell.angle_alpha   90.00
_cell.angle_beta   90.00
_cell.angle_gamma   90.00
#
_symmetry.space_group_name_H-M   'P 1'
#
loop_
_entity.id
_entity.type
_entity.pdbx_description
1 polymer ?
#
loop_
_entity_poly.entity_id
_entity_poly.type
_entity_poly.pdbx_seq_one_letter_code
_entity_poly.pdbx_strand_id
1 'polypeptide(L)'
;MDESVLIAVLMGGPGSEREVSLSSGQAVLEALRGEDLTAVGVDVIDTAPVLPEATGLAFNVIHGTFGEDGALQTYLEDLGVPYTGAGRVSSELAFDKVASKARFVEEGIPTPASEIVNIAGGVALPMMKLPCVVKPPREGSSVGVHIVHTPEEARIAMEDAARFGKE
;
A
#
# COMPACT_ATOMS: atom_id res chain seq x y z
N MET A 1 -22.59 20.21 -24.60
CA MET A 1 -21.12 20.23 -24.60
C MET A 1 -20.76 19.09 -23.67
N ASP A 2 -20.17 18.05 -24.24
CA ASP A 2 -19.65 16.94 -23.46
C ASP A 2 -18.36 17.46 -22.79
N GLU A 3 -18.48 17.87 -21.52
CA GLU A 3 -17.29 18.26 -20.77
C GLU A 3 -16.50 16.99 -20.48
N SER A 4 -15.46 16.75 -21.25
CA SER A 4 -14.57 15.63 -21.02
C SER A 4 -14.01 15.70 -19.59
N VAL A 5 -14.27 14.66 -18.80
CA VAL A 5 -13.79 14.54 -17.41
C VAL A 5 -12.27 14.62 -17.41
N LEU A 6 -11.68 15.54 -16.65
CA LEU A 6 -10.23 15.60 -16.45
C LEU A 6 -9.80 14.46 -15.51
N ILE A 7 -8.96 13.58 -16.00
CA ILE A 7 -8.40 12.46 -15.23
C ILE A 7 -7.02 12.87 -14.71
N ALA A 8 -6.86 12.94 -13.40
CA ALA A 8 -5.56 13.11 -12.75
C ALA A 8 -4.94 11.74 -12.46
N VAL A 9 -3.87 11.38 -13.15
CA VAL A 9 -3.12 10.14 -12.88
C VAL A 9 -2.13 10.42 -11.76
N LEU A 10 -2.43 9.93 -10.57
CA LEU A 10 -1.61 10.11 -9.36
C LEU A 10 -0.51 9.05 -9.35
N MET A 11 0.74 9.47 -9.39
CA MET A 11 1.92 8.61 -9.47
C MET A 11 3.02 9.10 -8.53
N GLY A 12 4.03 8.28 -8.28
CA GLY A 12 5.09 8.59 -7.34
C GLY A 12 4.74 8.14 -5.92
N GLY A 13 4.42 9.07 -5.05
CA GLY A 13 4.12 8.81 -3.64
C GLY A 13 5.35 8.94 -2.72
N PRO A 14 5.13 9.08 -1.41
CA PRO A 14 6.21 9.20 -0.42
C PRO A 14 6.86 7.87 -0.03
N GLY A 15 6.28 6.73 -0.46
CA GLY A 15 6.74 5.38 -0.11
C GLY A 15 7.98 4.91 -0.86
N SER A 16 8.46 3.73 -0.48
CA SER A 16 9.65 3.07 -1.06
C SER A 16 9.46 2.63 -2.51
N GLU A 17 8.21 2.55 -3.00
CA GLU A 17 7.86 2.10 -4.34
C GLU A 17 7.67 3.24 -5.35
N ARG A 18 8.14 4.46 -5.00
CA ARG A 18 7.98 5.68 -5.79
C ARG A 18 8.36 5.52 -7.26
N GLU A 19 9.53 4.96 -7.56
CA GLU A 19 10.03 4.82 -8.93
C GLU A 19 9.17 3.86 -9.77
N VAL A 20 8.67 2.80 -9.16
CA VAL A 20 7.75 1.85 -9.81
C VAL A 20 6.43 2.54 -10.13
N SER A 21 5.92 3.33 -9.19
CA SER A 21 4.70 4.11 -9.36
C SER A 21 4.82 5.15 -10.47
N LEU A 22 5.94 5.88 -10.55
CA LEU A 22 6.20 6.83 -11.64
C LEU A 22 6.20 6.15 -13.01
N SER A 23 6.86 5.00 -13.12
CA SER A 23 6.90 4.21 -14.37
C SER A 23 5.50 3.71 -14.76
N SER A 24 4.76 3.15 -13.81
CA SER A 24 3.39 2.65 -14.04
C SER A 24 2.44 3.79 -14.41
N GLY A 25 2.55 4.92 -13.70
CA GLY A 25 1.73 6.09 -13.95
C GLY A 25 1.96 6.71 -15.32
N GLN A 26 3.21 6.75 -15.77
CA GLN A 26 3.53 7.22 -17.12
C GLN A 26 2.90 6.33 -18.20
N ALA A 27 2.95 5.00 -18.03
CA ALA A 27 2.32 4.07 -18.97
C ALA A 27 0.78 4.22 -18.99
N VAL A 28 0.15 4.39 -17.83
CA VAL A 28 -1.30 4.66 -17.73
C VAL A 28 -1.65 5.99 -18.40
N LEU A 29 -0.88 7.06 -18.16
CA LEU A 29 -1.10 8.37 -18.75
C LEU A 29 -1.03 8.32 -20.28
N GLU A 30 -0.05 7.62 -20.84
CA GLU A 30 0.09 7.41 -22.27
C GLU A 30 -1.09 6.62 -22.86
N ALA A 31 -1.52 5.57 -22.18
CA ALA A 31 -2.66 4.78 -22.61
C ALA A 31 -3.96 5.59 -22.62
N LEU A 32 -4.24 6.35 -21.56
CA LEU A 32 -5.44 7.19 -21.49
C LEU A 32 -5.48 8.24 -22.60
N ARG A 33 -4.33 8.87 -22.88
CA ARG A 33 -4.21 9.84 -23.97
C ARG A 33 -4.32 9.20 -25.35
N GLY A 34 -3.87 7.96 -25.51
CA GLY A 34 -4.04 7.16 -26.72
C GLY A 34 -5.50 6.83 -27.05
N GLU A 35 -6.36 6.84 -26.06
CA GLU A 35 -7.82 6.66 -26.18
C GLU A 35 -8.59 8.01 -26.21
N ASP A 36 -7.90 9.11 -26.54
CA ASP A 36 -8.47 10.47 -26.61
C ASP A 36 -9.09 10.97 -25.30
N LEU A 37 -8.71 10.40 -24.14
CA LEU A 37 -9.15 10.86 -22.84
C LEU A 37 -8.29 12.04 -22.35
N THR A 38 -8.95 13.01 -21.70
CA THR A 38 -8.27 14.17 -21.11
C THR A 38 -7.57 13.74 -19.82
N ALA A 39 -6.27 13.48 -19.86
CA ALA A 39 -5.51 13.00 -18.72
C ALA A 39 -4.24 13.81 -18.46
N VAL A 40 -3.92 14.03 -17.19
CA VAL A 40 -2.72 14.73 -16.72
C VAL A 40 -2.02 13.92 -15.63
N GLY A 41 -0.68 13.83 -15.69
CA GLY A 41 0.12 13.20 -14.65
C GLY A 41 0.32 14.15 -13.47
N VAL A 42 0.14 13.63 -12.26
CA VAL A 42 0.40 14.33 -11.00
C VAL A 42 1.46 13.55 -10.23
N ASP A 43 2.66 14.12 -10.15
CA ASP A 43 3.72 13.56 -9.31
C ASP A 43 3.45 13.91 -7.84
N VAL A 44 3.07 12.91 -7.08
CA VAL A 44 2.77 13.02 -5.64
C VAL A 44 4.07 12.83 -4.86
N ILE A 45 4.50 13.87 -4.16
CA ILE A 45 5.74 13.85 -3.38
C ILE A 45 5.51 13.76 -1.87
N ASP A 46 4.30 14.07 -1.42
CA ASP A 46 3.90 14.07 0.00
C ASP A 46 2.45 13.56 0.17
N THR A 47 1.90 13.69 1.36
CA THR A 47 0.56 13.22 1.72
C THR A 47 -0.57 14.23 1.47
N ALA A 48 -0.28 15.35 0.80
CA ALA A 48 -1.25 16.38 0.46
C ALA A 48 -1.10 16.83 -1.00
N PRO A 49 -1.34 15.94 -1.98
CA PRO A 49 -1.12 16.25 -3.39
C PRO A 49 -2.03 17.36 -3.87
N VAL A 50 -1.46 18.32 -4.59
CA VAL A 50 -2.25 19.38 -5.23
C VAL A 50 -2.83 18.85 -6.53
N LEU A 51 -4.14 18.67 -6.58
CA LEU A 51 -4.83 18.26 -7.79
C LEU A 51 -5.07 19.45 -8.73
N PRO A 52 -5.03 19.25 -10.06
CA PRO A 52 -5.46 20.27 -11.01
C PRO A 52 -6.90 20.69 -10.74
N GLU A 53 -7.18 21.98 -10.94
CA GLU A 53 -8.55 22.50 -10.90
C GLU A 53 -9.42 21.74 -11.91
N ALA A 54 -10.67 21.46 -11.54
CA ALA A 54 -11.60 20.66 -12.34
C ALA A 54 -11.22 19.16 -12.52
N THR A 55 -10.35 18.59 -11.69
CA THR A 55 -10.17 17.13 -11.65
C THR A 55 -11.51 16.44 -11.35
N GLY A 56 -11.99 15.65 -12.31
CA GLY A 56 -13.24 14.91 -12.17
C GLY A 56 -13.06 13.45 -11.78
N LEU A 57 -11.83 12.92 -11.94
CA LEU A 57 -11.44 11.55 -11.55
C LEU A 57 -9.96 11.50 -11.21
N ALA A 58 -9.63 10.89 -10.09
CA ALA A 58 -8.26 10.53 -9.75
C ALA A 58 -7.98 9.07 -10.14
N PHE A 59 -7.02 8.84 -11.02
CA PHE A 59 -6.53 7.51 -11.34
C PHE A 59 -5.33 7.20 -10.44
N ASN A 60 -5.54 6.41 -9.40
CA ASN A 60 -4.49 6.09 -8.44
C ASN A 60 -3.56 5.00 -8.97
N VAL A 61 -2.27 5.33 -9.10
CA VAL A 61 -1.18 4.40 -9.48
C VAL A 61 -0.06 4.44 -8.43
N ILE A 62 -0.33 4.99 -7.25
CA ILE A 62 0.64 5.00 -6.15
C ILE A 62 0.63 3.62 -5.48
N HIS A 63 1.80 3.03 -5.37
CA HIS A 63 2.00 1.72 -4.73
C HIS A 63 2.42 1.88 -3.27
N GLY A 64 2.03 0.89 -2.45
CA GLY A 64 2.43 0.80 -1.05
C GLY A 64 1.84 1.90 -0.17
N THR A 65 2.66 2.40 0.75
CA THR A 65 2.27 3.42 1.71
C THR A 65 1.72 4.68 1.03
N PHE A 66 0.68 5.23 1.59
CA PHE A 66 -0.14 6.33 1.11
C PHE A 66 -1.12 5.94 0.00
N GLY A 67 -0.69 5.21 -1.03
CA GLY A 67 -1.54 4.86 -2.18
C GLY A 67 -2.50 3.70 -1.92
N GLU A 68 -2.11 2.75 -1.06
CA GLU A 68 -2.85 1.50 -0.83
C GLU A 68 -3.34 1.33 0.61
N ASP A 69 -2.92 2.19 1.54
CA ASP A 69 -3.18 2.09 2.98
C ASP A 69 -4.43 2.84 3.47
N GLY A 70 -5.22 3.43 2.55
CA GLY A 70 -6.42 4.20 2.88
C GLY A 70 -6.18 5.70 3.06
N ALA A 71 -4.94 6.17 3.16
CA ALA A 71 -4.64 7.58 3.40
C ALA A 71 -4.98 8.46 2.19
N LEU A 72 -4.55 8.07 0.99
CA LEU A 72 -4.92 8.78 -0.25
C LEU A 72 -6.42 8.74 -0.50
N GLN A 73 -7.05 7.59 -0.24
CA GLN A 73 -8.49 7.44 -0.38
C GLN A 73 -9.25 8.41 0.53
N THR A 74 -8.82 8.53 1.80
CA THR A 74 -9.37 9.51 2.74
C THR A 74 -9.22 10.94 2.19
N TYR A 75 -8.03 11.28 1.72
CA TYR A 75 -7.76 12.61 1.16
C TYR A 75 -8.66 12.94 -0.02
N LEU A 76 -8.85 12.00 -0.95
CA LEU A 76 -9.70 12.19 -2.13
C LEU A 76 -11.19 12.23 -1.77
N GLU A 77 -11.63 11.44 -0.79
CA GLU A 77 -13.00 11.48 -0.25
C GLU A 77 -13.32 12.83 0.40
N ASP A 78 -12.39 13.40 1.17
CA ASP A 78 -12.51 14.73 1.80
C ASP A 78 -12.62 15.86 0.75
N LEU A 79 -11.94 15.69 -0.39
CA LEU A 79 -12.05 16.61 -1.53
C LEU A 79 -13.30 16.37 -2.40
N GLY A 80 -14.03 15.28 -2.19
CA GLY A 80 -15.14 14.88 -3.04
C GLY A 80 -14.75 14.45 -4.46
N VAL A 81 -13.50 14.01 -4.65
CA VAL A 81 -12.97 13.56 -5.94
C VAL A 81 -13.10 12.04 -6.07
N PRO A 82 -13.89 11.53 -7.04
CA PRO A 82 -13.93 10.10 -7.36
C PRO A 82 -12.55 9.55 -7.72
N TYR A 83 -12.29 8.29 -7.39
CA TYR A 83 -11.00 7.66 -7.67
C TYR A 83 -11.14 6.19 -8.07
N THR A 84 -10.11 5.67 -8.73
CA THR A 84 -10.03 4.26 -9.10
C THR A 84 -9.49 3.41 -7.96
N GLY A 85 -9.95 2.16 -7.85
CA GLY A 85 -9.48 1.19 -6.86
C GLY A 85 -10.46 0.97 -5.71
N ALA A 86 -9.97 0.35 -4.65
CA ALA A 86 -10.75 0.04 -3.47
C ALA A 86 -10.96 1.29 -2.60
N GLY A 87 -12.11 1.35 -1.91
CA GLY A 87 -12.40 2.43 -0.97
C GLY A 87 -11.54 2.39 0.29
N ARG A 88 -11.52 3.51 1.03
CA ARG A 88 -10.68 3.70 2.22
C ARG A 88 -10.67 2.52 3.18
N VAL A 89 -11.84 2.11 3.66
CA VAL A 89 -11.94 1.06 4.70
C VAL A 89 -11.37 -0.27 4.24
N SER A 90 -11.61 -0.66 2.99
CA SER A 90 -11.06 -1.90 2.44
C SER A 90 -9.56 -1.80 2.17
N SER A 91 -9.05 -0.63 1.79
CA SER A 91 -7.61 -0.36 1.62
C SER A 91 -6.87 -0.44 2.96
N GLU A 92 -7.35 0.25 3.99
CA GLU A 92 -6.81 0.18 5.36
C GLU A 92 -6.74 -1.27 5.87
N LEU A 93 -7.85 -2.01 5.70
CA LEU A 93 -7.94 -3.41 6.13
C LEU A 93 -6.97 -4.31 5.36
N ALA A 94 -6.93 -4.18 4.04
CA ALA A 94 -6.11 -5.05 3.18
C ALA A 94 -4.61 -4.79 3.33
N PHE A 95 -4.21 -3.55 3.58
CA PHE A 95 -2.81 -3.18 3.77
C PHE A 95 -2.23 -3.71 5.08
N ASP A 96 -3.04 -3.78 6.14
CA ASP A 96 -2.66 -4.33 7.43
C ASP A 96 -2.83 -5.86 7.47
N LYS A 97 -1.70 -6.59 7.45
CA LYS A 97 -1.71 -8.07 7.44
C LYS A 97 -2.30 -8.69 8.70
N VAL A 98 -2.20 -7.99 9.84
CA VAL A 98 -2.79 -8.45 11.11
C VAL A 98 -4.30 -8.34 11.03
N ALA A 99 -4.81 -7.17 10.62
CA ALA A 99 -6.23 -6.93 10.45
C ALA A 99 -6.84 -7.82 9.35
N SER A 100 -6.16 -7.97 8.21
CA SER A 100 -6.58 -8.88 7.13
C SER A 100 -6.74 -10.33 7.61
N LYS A 101 -5.75 -10.83 8.37
CA LYS A 101 -5.81 -12.21 8.89
C LYS A 101 -6.92 -12.40 9.94
N ALA A 102 -7.13 -11.41 10.79
CA ALA A 102 -8.26 -11.43 11.72
C ALA A 102 -9.60 -11.51 10.97
N ARG A 103 -9.75 -10.71 9.92
CA ARG A 103 -10.94 -10.73 9.06
C ARG A 103 -11.11 -12.07 8.33
N PHE A 104 -10.04 -12.66 7.81
CA PHE A 104 -10.10 -13.98 7.17
C PHE A 104 -10.59 -15.06 8.14
N VAL A 105 -10.10 -15.06 9.41
CA VAL A 105 -10.55 -15.99 10.43
C VAL A 105 -12.02 -15.78 10.76
N GLU A 106 -12.46 -14.55 10.93
CA GLU A 106 -13.86 -14.18 11.21
C GLU A 106 -14.82 -14.66 10.11
N GLU A 107 -14.41 -14.54 8.85
CA GLU A 107 -15.20 -14.95 7.68
C GLU A 107 -15.02 -16.44 7.31
N GLY A 108 -14.26 -17.20 8.10
CA GLY A 108 -14.00 -18.62 7.82
C GLY A 108 -13.13 -18.86 6.58
N ILE A 109 -12.38 -17.86 6.12
CA ILE A 109 -11.46 -17.96 4.97
C ILE A 109 -10.17 -18.66 5.45
N PRO A 110 -9.75 -19.76 4.82
CA PRO A 110 -8.52 -20.45 5.18
C PRO A 110 -7.30 -19.53 5.08
N THR A 111 -6.56 -19.39 6.17
CA THR A 111 -5.34 -18.61 6.25
C THR A 111 -4.29 -19.37 7.08
N PRO A 112 -2.99 -19.31 6.72
CA PRO A 112 -1.95 -19.93 7.53
C PRO A 112 -1.94 -19.38 8.96
N ALA A 113 -1.53 -20.19 9.93
CA ALA A 113 -1.32 -19.73 11.29
C ALA A 113 -0.33 -18.55 11.32
N SER A 114 -0.51 -17.65 12.26
CA SER A 114 0.38 -16.49 12.44
C SER A 114 0.51 -16.15 13.92
N GLU A 115 1.62 -15.53 14.24
CA GLU A 115 1.94 -14.95 15.53
C GLU A 115 2.29 -13.48 15.34
N ILE A 116 1.82 -12.63 16.24
CA ILE A 116 2.19 -11.21 16.29
C ILE A 116 3.26 -11.08 17.35
N VAL A 117 4.44 -10.63 16.96
CA VAL A 117 5.56 -10.42 17.87
C VAL A 117 5.74 -8.92 18.09
N ASN A 118 5.41 -8.47 19.30
CA ASN A 118 5.64 -7.07 19.69
C ASN A 118 7.10 -6.87 20.06
N ILE A 119 7.78 -5.97 19.35
CA ILE A 119 9.20 -5.69 19.51
C ILE A 119 9.49 -4.32 20.14
N ALA A 120 8.48 -3.64 20.69
CA ALA A 120 8.66 -2.36 21.37
C ALA A 120 9.59 -2.43 22.60
N GLY A 121 9.70 -3.61 23.22
CA GLY A 121 10.59 -3.89 24.36
C GLY A 121 11.94 -4.51 23.97
N GLY A 122 12.23 -4.63 22.70
CA GLY A 122 13.39 -5.31 22.15
C GLY A 122 13.00 -6.48 21.24
N VAL A 123 13.95 -6.93 20.41
CA VAL A 123 13.72 -8.03 19.47
C VAL A 123 13.47 -9.33 20.24
N ALA A 124 12.29 -9.91 20.05
CA ALA A 124 11.94 -11.23 20.55
C ALA A 124 11.92 -12.24 19.38
N LEU A 125 12.22 -13.49 19.66
CA LEU A 125 12.07 -14.56 18.67
C LEU A 125 10.63 -15.04 18.60
N PRO A 126 10.12 -15.41 17.39
CA PRO A 126 8.82 -16.01 17.27
C PRO A 126 8.78 -17.39 17.98
N MET A 127 7.65 -17.72 18.56
CA MET A 127 7.41 -19.06 19.12
C MET A 127 6.94 -20.06 18.05
N MET A 128 6.65 -19.58 16.85
CA MET A 128 6.23 -20.39 15.72
C MET A 128 7.28 -21.43 15.35
N LYS A 129 6.81 -22.61 14.93
CA LYS A 129 7.69 -23.68 14.43
C LYS A 129 8.34 -23.25 13.11
N LEU A 130 9.65 -23.46 13.03
CA LEU A 130 10.44 -23.25 11.80
C LEU A 130 10.25 -24.41 10.79
N PRO A 131 10.30 -24.17 9.48
CA PRO A 131 10.49 -22.84 8.88
C PRO A 131 9.22 -21.98 8.96
N CYS A 132 9.41 -20.66 9.07
CA CYS A 132 8.30 -19.71 9.03
C CYS A 132 8.69 -18.45 8.23
N VAL A 133 7.72 -17.54 8.06
CA VAL A 133 7.94 -16.25 7.38
C VAL A 133 7.81 -15.13 8.38
N VAL A 134 8.84 -14.31 8.50
CA VAL A 134 8.83 -13.04 9.22
C VAL A 134 8.54 -11.92 8.23
N LYS A 135 7.64 -11.01 8.58
CA LYS A 135 7.32 -9.87 7.73
C LYS A 135 6.70 -8.72 8.54
N PRO A 136 6.95 -7.45 8.13
CA PRO A 136 6.28 -6.31 8.70
C PRO A 136 4.77 -6.36 8.41
N PRO A 137 3.91 -5.88 9.32
CA PRO A 137 2.45 -5.93 9.11
C PRO A 137 1.97 -5.00 8.00
N ARG A 138 2.63 -3.87 7.76
CA ARG A 138 2.15 -2.78 6.90
C ARG A 138 3.13 -2.37 5.80
N GLU A 139 3.81 -3.33 5.20
CA GLU A 139 4.70 -3.11 4.05
C GLU A 139 4.21 -3.89 2.83
N GLY A 140 4.49 -3.34 1.63
CA GLY A 140 4.20 -3.96 0.34
C GLY A 140 5.43 -4.63 -0.30
N SER A 141 5.26 -5.19 -1.50
CA SER A 141 6.32 -5.64 -2.44
C SER A 141 7.46 -6.46 -1.82
N SER A 142 7.15 -7.29 -0.84
CA SER A 142 8.12 -8.14 -0.12
C SER A 142 9.20 -7.38 0.68
N VAL A 143 8.99 -6.09 0.96
CA VAL A 143 9.89 -5.32 1.83
C VAL A 143 9.89 -5.92 3.23
N GLY A 144 11.09 -6.23 3.76
CA GLY A 144 11.26 -6.83 5.08
C GLY A 144 10.72 -8.26 5.23
N VAL A 145 10.42 -8.97 4.13
CA VAL A 145 9.92 -10.36 4.15
C VAL A 145 11.07 -11.35 4.13
N HIS A 146 11.12 -12.23 5.13
CA HIS A 146 12.16 -13.24 5.28
C HIS A 146 11.56 -14.63 5.50
N ILE A 147 12.06 -15.63 4.76
CA ILE A 147 11.82 -17.04 5.05
C ILE A 147 12.94 -17.48 5.98
N VAL A 148 12.61 -17.98 7.17
CA VAL A 148 13.57 -18.30 8.20
C VAL A 148 13.50 -19.79 8.57
N HIS A 149 14.64 -20.44 8.62
CA HIS A 149 14.80 -21.87 8.89
C HIS A 149 15.47 -22.14 10.23
N THR A 150 16.18 -21.14 10.78
CA THR A 150 16.92 -21.24 12.03
C THR A 150 16.57 -20.10 12.99
N PRO A 151 16.79 -20.27 14.31
CA PRO A 151 16.61 -19.19 15.27
C PRO A 151 17.47 -17.96 14.99
N GLU A 152 18.68 -18.15 14.46
CA GLU A 152 19.59 -17.05 14.12
C GLU A 152 19.06 -16.24 12.92
N GLU A 153 18.59 -16.93 11.88
CA GLU A 153 17.92 -16.25 10.75
C GLU A 153 16.66 -15.51 11.23
N ALA A 154 15.89 -16.10 12.15
CA ALA A 154 14.72 -15.44 12.72
C ALA A 154 15.10 -14.16 13.47
N ARG A 155 16.20 -14.16 14.25
CA ARG A 155 16.69 -12.96 14.94
C ARG A 155 17.05 -11.84 13.95
N ILE A 156 17.79 -12.16 12.90
CA ILE A 156 18.16 -11.19 11.85
C ILE A 156 16.93 -10.64 11.14
N ALA A 157 15.98 -11.51 10.81
CA ALA A 157 14.74 -11.13 10.16
C ALA A 157 13.89 -10.21 11.05
N MET A 158 13.81 -10.49 12.34
CA MET A 158 13.09 -9.64 13.31
C MET A 158 13.74 -8.27 13.48
N GLU A 159 15.09 -8.21 13.49
CA GLU A 159 15.84 -6.94 13.53
C GLU A 159 15.60 -6.10 12.27
N ASP A 160 15.50 -6.74 11.11
CA ASP A 160 15.18 -6.02 9.87
C ASP A 160 13.73 -5.55 9.84
N ALA A 161 12.77 -6.43 10.18
CA ALA A 161 11.34 -6.08 10.25
C ALA A 161 11.07 -4.93 11.24
N ALA A 162 11.87 -4.84 12.32
CA ALA A 162 11.79 -3.76 13.32
C ALA A 162 11.99 -2.34 12.76
N ARG A 163 12.58 -2.21 11.58
CA ARG A 163 12.76 -0.92 10.90
C ARG A 163 11.46 -0.35 10.36
N PHE A 164 10.47 -1.22 10.14
CA PHE A 164 9.20 -0.89 9.50
C PHE A 164 8.02 -0.81 10.50
N GLY A 165 8.27 -1.02 11.77
CA GLY A 165 7.25 -0.96 12.81
C GLY A 165 7.70 -1.59 14.12
N LYS A 166 6.80 -1.61 15.08
CA LYS A 166 7.05 -2.22 16.41
C LYS A 166 6.31 -3.54 16.62
N GLU A 167 5.64 -4.03 15.58
CA GLU A 167 4.92 -5.28 15.51
C GLU A 167 5.42 -6.14 14.38
#